data_7a82c38ef478508c7ec9094344466f29
#
_entry.id   7a82c38ef478508c7ec9094344466f29
#
_cell.length_a   1.000
_cell.length_b   1.000
_cell.length_c   1.000
_cell.angle_alpha   90.00
_cell.angle_beta   90.00
_cell.angle_gamma   90.00
#
_symmetry.space_group_name_H-M   'P 1'
#
loop_
_entity.id
_entity.type
_entity.pdbx_description
1 polymer ?
#
loop_
_entity_poly.entity_id
_entity_poly.type
_entity_poly.pdbx_seq_one_letter_code
_entity_poly.pdbx_strand_id
1 'polypeptide(L)' 'MKELSTYLGSDNYSDRTAKVLWDESNKEYFVDMRKDGYSELRSMSRHSERYAEDCAENFVMGWGEFNR' A
#
# COMPACT_ATOMS: atom_id res chain seq x y z
N MET A 1 -11.11 -3.44 -8.63
CA MET A 1 -10.81 -2.38 -7.67
C MET A 1 -10.33 -1.14 -8.40
N LYS A 2 -10.60 0.01 -7.82
CA LYS A 2 -10.19 1.27 -8.43
C LYS A 2 -8.89 1.75 -7.81
N GLU A 3 -7.92 2.08 -8.63
CA GLU A 3 -6.66 2.62 -8.15
C GLU A 3 -6.83 4.10 -7.83
N LEU A 4 -6.51 4.48 -6.60
CA LEU A 4 -6.66 5.86 -6.14
C LEU A 4 -5.34 6.61 -6.13
N SER A 5 -4.27 5.95 -5.70
CA SER A 5 -2.97 6.59 -5.55
C SER A 5 -1.88 5.56 -5.79
N THR A 6 -0.73 6.04 -6.23
CA THR A 6 0.45 5.20 -6.41
C THR A 6 1.63 5.90 -5.74
N TYR A 7 2.40 5.13 -4.98
CA TYR A 7 3.59 5.62 -4.29
C TYR A 7 4.79 4.82 -4.75
N LEU A 8 5.88 5.50 -4.98
CA LEU A 8 7.13 4.87 -5.43
C LEU A 8 8.21 5.14 -4.42
N GLY A 9 9.00 4.10 -4.13
CA GLY A 9 10.15 4.28 -3.26
C GLY A 9 11.28 4.94 -3.99
N SER A 10 12.27 5.38 -3.23
CA SER A 10 13.44 6.04 -3.80
C SER A 10 14.68 5.60 -3.03
N ASP A 11 15.83 5.88 -3.61
CA ASP A 11 17.13 5.54 -3.01
C ASP A 11 17.20 4.06 -2.69
N ASN A 12 17.37 3.71 -1.42
CA ASN A 12 17.50 2.31 -1.02
C ASN A 12 16.20 1.53 -1.16
N TYR A 13 15.10 2.20 -1.42
CA TYR A 13 13.79 1.57 -1.53
C TYR A 13 13.18 1.73 -2.89
N SER A 14 14.01 1.93 -3.91
CA SER A 14 13.51 2.15 -5.27
C SER A 14 12.80 0.94 -5.85
N ASP A 15 12.96 -0.24 -5.24
CA ASP A 15 12.26 -1.43 -5.67
C ASP A 15 10.87 -1.55 -5.07
N ARG A 16 10.47 -0.59 -4.23
CA ARG A 16 9.18 -0.66 -3.57
C ARG A 16 8.14 0.18 -4.27
N THR A 17 6.94 -0.36 -4.36
CA THR A 17 5.79 0.33 -4.94
C THR A 17 4.58 0.02 -4.08
N ALA A 18 3.73 0.99 -3.89
CA ALA A 18 2.49 0.77 -3.16
C ALA A 18 1.36 1.51 -3.85
N LYS A 19 0.20 0.88 -3.90
CA LYS A 19 -0.99 1.49 -4.49
C LYS A 19 -2.12 1.43 -3.50
N VAL A 20 -2.89 2.50 -3.42
CA VAL A 20 -4.10 2.53 -2.63
C VAL A 20 -5.26 2.24 -3.56
N LEU A 21 -6.05 1.24 -3.20
CA LEU A 21 -7.15 0.76 -4.03
C LEU A 21 -8.45 0.86 -3.26
N TRP A 22 -9.54 1.07 -4.00
CA TRP A 22 -10.88 1.09 -3.43
C TRP A 22 -11.67 -0.09 -3.98
N ASP A 23 -12.24 -0.89 -3.09
CA ASP A 23 -13.08 -2.02 -3.47
C ASP A 23 -14.53 -1.62 -3.23
N GLU A 24 -15.22 -1.34 -4.32
CA GLU A 24 -16.61 -0.89 -4.25
C GLU A 24 -17.53 -1.98 -3.72
N SER A 25 -17.23 -3.23 -4.06
CA SER A 25 -18.07 -4.35 -3.64
C SER A 25 -18.10 -4.52 -2.14
N ASN A 26 -16.94 -4.41 -1.51
CA ASN A 26 -16.80 -4.60 -0.07
C ASN A 26 -16.72 -3.29 0.69
N LYS A 27 -16.69 -2.17 -0.02
CA LYS A 27 -16.64 -0.84 0.59
C LYS A 27 -15.45 -0.70 1.53
N GLU A 28 -14.29 -1.09 1.04
CA GLU A 28 -13.08 -0.97 1.85
C GLU A 28 -11.88 -0.65 0.98
N TYR A 29 -10.85 -0.14 1.65
CA TYR A 29 -9.60 0.19 0.98
C TYR A 29 -8.61 -0.95 1.11
N PHE A 30 -7.76 -1.06 0.10
CA PHE A 30 -6.66 -2.03 0.11
C PHE A 30 -5.38 -1.30 -0.23
N VAL A 31 -4.27 -1.85 0.21
CA VAL A 31 -2.96 -1.37 -0.19
C VAL A 31 -2.22 -2.53 -0.84
N ASP A 32 -1.81 -2.30 -2.08
CA ASP A 32 -1.05 -3.29 -2.85
C ASP A 32 0.41 -2.90 -2.72
N MET A 33 1.16 -3.68 -1.94
CA MET A 33 2.56 -3.38 -1.63
C MET A 33 3.46 -4.37 -2.34
N ARG A 34 4.45 -3.86 -3.03
CA ARG A 34 5.39 -4.69 -3.79
C ARG A 34 6.81 -4.25 -3.59
N LYS A 35 7.69 -5.23 -3.54
CA LYS A 35 9.13 -5.00 -3.62
C LYS A 35 9.72 -6.23 -4.28
N ASP A 36 11.00 -6.16 -4.63
CA ASP A 36 11.64 -7.23 -5.38
C ASP A 36 11.38 -8.59 -4.73
N GLY A 37 10.73 -9.46 -5.50
CA GLY A 37 10.45 -10.82 -5.03
C GLY A 37 9.30 -10.93 -4.03
N TYR A 38 8.51 -9.89 -3.85
CA TYR A 38 7.44 -9.92 -2.86
C TYR A 38 6.27 -9.03 -3.26
N SER A 39 5.07 -9.50 -2.99
CA SER A 39 3.88 -8.66 -3.18
C SER A 39 2.84 -9.07 -2.15
N GLU A 40 2.08 -8.09 -1.70
CA GLU A 40 1.01 -8.33 -0.74
C GLU A 40 -0.13 -7.34 -1.01
N LEU A 41 -1.34 -7.86 -1.00
CA LEU A 41 -2.55 -7.04 -1.08
C LEU A 41 -3.18 -7.07 0.31
N ARG A 42 -3.12 -5.96 1.02
CA ARG A 42 -3.56 -5.92 2.42
C ARG A 42 -4.84 -5.10 2.54
N SER A 43 -5.84 -5.71 3.17
CA SER A 43 -7.08 -5.01 3.46
C SER A 43 -6.86 -4.01 4.59
N MET A 44 -7.40 -2.82 4.41
CA MET A 44 -7.36 -1.80 5.46
C MET A 44 -8.60 -1.89 6.34
N SER A 45 -9.43 -2.89 6.10
CA SER A 45 -10.59 -3.16 6.91
C SER A 45 -11.49 -1.93 6.98
N ARG A 46 -11.70 -1.35 8.15
CA ARG A 46 -12.58 -0.21 8.31
C ARG A 46 -11.84 1.12 8.40
N HIS A 47 -10.56 1.10 8.07
CA HIS A 47 -9.78 2.31 8.15
C HIS A 47 -10.09 3.23 6.98
N SER A 48 -9.75 4.50 7.15
CA SER A 48 -10.02 5.53 6.16
C SER A 48 -9.02 5.47 5.02
N GLU A 49 -9.32 6.25 3.98
CA GLU A 49 -8.39 6.40 2.86
C GLU A 49 -7.06 6.98 3.35
N ARG A 50 -7.12 7.92 4.29
CA ARG A 50 -5.91 8.52 4.85
C ARG A 50 -5.03 7.47 5.50
N TYR A 51 -5.66 6.55 6.22
CA TYR A 51 -4.91 5.46 6.85
C TYR A 51 -4.22 4.61 5.78
N ALA A 52 -4.92 4.31 4.70
CA ALA A 52 -4.36 3.51 3.61
C ALA A 52 -3.19 4.25 2.96
N GLU A 53 -3.34 5.56 2.76
CA GLU A 53 -2.28 6.36 2.17
C GLU A 53 -1.04 6.37 3.06
N ASP A 54 -1.24 6.53 4.37
CA ASP A 54 -0.12 6.51 5.31
C ASP A 54 0.59 5.17 5.27
N CYS A 55 -0.16 4.08 5.20
CA CYS A 55 0.41 2.75 5.13
C CYS A 55 1.25 2.59 3.86
N ALA A 56 0.71 3.03 2.72
CA ALA A 56 1.42 2.93 1.45
C ALA A 56 2.70 3.75 1.46
N GLU A 57 2.60 4.98 1.96
CA GLU A 57 3.75 5.87 2.00
C GLU A 57 4.83 5.33 2.91
N ASN A 58 4.45 4.84 4.09
CA ASN A 58 5.42 4.30 5.03
C ASN A 58 6.14 3.09 4.45
N PHE A 59 5.41 2.25 3.73
CA PHE A 59 6.01 1.08 3.13
C PHE A 59 7.13 1.47 2.15
N VAL A 60 6.84 2.43 1.26
CA VAL A 60 7.83 2.77 0.23
C VAL A 60 9.00 3.57 0.81
N MET A 61 8.84 4.09 2.02
CA MET A 61 9.91 4.79 2.71
C MET A 61 10.72 3.88 3.62
N GLY A 62 10.39 2.59 3.63
CA GLY A 62 11.14 1.63 4.45
C GLY A 62 10.60 1.44 5.84
N TRP A 63 9.48 2.07 6.15
CA TRP A 63 8.82 1.88 7.44
C TRP A 63 7.77 0.78 7.28
N GLY A 64 7.15 0.36 8.34
CA GLY A 64 6.03 -0.57 8.25
C GLY A 64 6.36 -1.86 7.55
N GLU A 65 7.18 -2.67 8.16
CA GLU A 65 7.64 -3.92 7.57
C GLU A 65 6.51 -4.89 7.33
N PHE A 66 6.66 -5.71 6.29
CA PHE A 66 5.70 -6.75 5.99
C PHE A 66 5.57 -7.75 7.11
N ASN A 67 6.68 -8.11 7.67
CA ASN A 67 6.75 -9.22 8.60
C ASN A 67 6.59 -8.82 10.05
N ARG A 68 5.89 -7.77 10.25
CA ARG A 68 5.70 -7.24 11.61
C ARG A 68 4.55 -7.86 12.33
#